data_5a0e78f12e679d581683b2fd8d9e34a8
#
_entry.id   5a0e78f12e679d581683b2fd8d9e34a8
#
_cell.length_a   1.000
_cell.length_b   1.000
_cell.length_c   1.000
_cell.angle_alpha   90.00
_cell.angle_beta   90.00
_cell.angle_gamma   90.00
#
_symmetry.space_group_name_H-M   'P 1'
#
loop_
_entity.id
_entity.type
_entity.pdbx_description
1 polymer ?
#
loop_
_entity_poly.entity_id
_entity_poly.type
_entity_poly.pdbx_seq_one_letter_code
_entity_poly.pdbx_strand_id
1 'polypeptide(L)'
;MLKEKRNRRGGASRTVAAMLASLLLAGMLSGCGLWGSENKSGEKLPQIVVGSDVYPPFNYEDADGTPTGIDVELAREAFRRMGYEPKFKTIVWEDKQKLVEQGTIDCIWGSFSIDGRENQYQWTEPYMYS
;
A
#
# COMPACT_ATOMS: atom_id res chain seq x y z
N MET A 1 -10.52 -52.74 68.93
CA MET A 1 -9.16 -52.60 68.35
C MET A 1 -9.30 -52.22 66.88
N LEU A 2 -9.35 -50.90 66.60
CA LEU A 2 -9.58 -50.39 65.26
C LEU A 2 -8.28 -49.78 64.77
N LYS A 3 -7.77 -50.30 63.66
CA LYS A 3 -6.50 -49.86 63.03
C LYS A 3 -6.77 -48.69 62.09
N GLU A 4 -6.27 -47.51 62.45
CA GLU A 4 -6.37 -46.29 61.66
C GLU A 4 -5.51 -46.38 60.39
N LYS A 5 -6.12 -46.26 59.21
CA LYS A 5 -5.45 -46.18 57.91
C LYS A 5 -5.02 -44.75 57.66
N ARG A 6 -3.75 -44.46 57.77
CA ARG A 6 -3.12 -43.19 57.46
C ARG A 6 -3.09 -42.98 55.94
N ASN A 7 -3.93 -42.07 55.48
CA ASN A 7 -4.05 -41.68 54.08
C ASN A 7 -2.88 -40.75 53.68
N ARG A 8 -1.91 -41.30 52.96
CA ARG A 8 -0.86 -40.50 52.32
C ARG A 8 -1.33 -40.00 50.95
N ARG A 9 -2.04 -38.91 50.93
CA ARG A 9 -2.32 -38.13 49.69
C ARG A 9 -1.68 -36.78 49.83
N GLY A 10 -0.77 -36.43 48.88
CA GLY A 10 -0.52 -35.04 48.63
C GLY A 10 0.92 -34.54 48.51
N GLY A 11 1.82 -35.29 47.85
CA GLY A 11 3.11 -34.73 47.49
C GLY A 11 3.30 -34.35 46.00
N ALA A 12 2.59 -35.05 45.10
CA ALA A 12 2.82 -34.88 43.65
C ALA A 12 2.00 -33.76 42.98
N SER A 13 0.91 -33.34 43.62
CA SER A 13 -0.04 -32.37 43.01
C SER A 13 0.48 -30.92 43.07
N ARG A 14 1.27 -30.59 44.10
CA ARG A 14 1.72 -29.18 44.29
C ARG A 14 2.92 -28.82 43.42
N THR A 15 3.78 -29.78 43.11
CA THR A 15 4.93 -29.58 42.23
C THR A 15 4.55 -29.50 40.76
N VAL A 16 3.56 -30.30 40.32
CA VAL A 16 3.02 -30.24 38.94
C VAL A 16 2.28 -28.96 38.70
N ALA A 17 1.50 -28.44 39.67
CA ALA A 17 0.80 -27.18 39.57
C ALA A 17 1.80 -25.97 39.50
N ALA A 18 2.90 -26.02 40.22
CA ALA A 18 3.94 -25.00 40.21
C ALA A 18 4.70 -24.97 38.86
N MET A 19 4.98 -26.12 38.25
CA MET A 19 5.62 -26.20 36.93
C MET A 19 4.71 -25.72 35.78
N LEU A 20 3.41 -26.01 35.85
CA LEU A 20 2.45 -25.52 34.85
C LEU A 20 2.24 -23.99 34.94
N ALA A 21 2.25 -23.43 36.13
CA ALA A 21 2.15 -21.98 36.33
C ALA A 21 3.39 -21.23 35.82
N SER A 22 4.61 -21.80 35.98
CA SER A 22 5.82 -21.18 35.43
C SER A 22 5.92 -21.22 33.92
N LEU A 23 5.37 -22.26 33.26
CA LEU A 23 5.32 -22.31 31.79
C LEU A 23 4.35 -21.28 31.20
N LEU A 24 3.23 -20.99 31.87
CA LEU A 24 2.27 -19.98 31.45
C LEU A 24 2.80 -18.53 31.62
N LEU A 25 3.62 -18.29 32.63
CA LEU A 25 4.22 -16.97 32.85
C LEU A 25 5.34 -16.66 31.83
N ALA A 26 6.08 -17.67 31.38
CA ALA A 26 7.13 -17.51 30.35
C ALA A 26 6.55 -17.23 28.97
N GLY A 27 5.29 -17.64 28.68
CA GLY A 27 4.62 -17.39 27.42
C GLY A 27 4.09 -15.96 27.22
N MET A 28 3.94 -15.18 28.30
CA MET A 28 3.40 -13.83 28.22
C MET A 28 4.46 -12.74 28.00
N LEU A 29 5.74 -13.02 28.10
CA LEU A 29 6.81 -12.08 27.81
C LEU A 29 7.30 -12.10 26.37
N SER A 30 6.82 -13.05 25.53
CA SER A 30 7.21 -13.13 24.11
C SER A 30 6.26 -12.42 23.15
N GLY A 31 5.25 -11.72 23.67
CA GLY A 31 4.18 -11.13 22.88
C GLY A 31 4.33 -9.64 22.51
N CYS A 32 5.42 -8.98 22.84
CA CYS A 32 5.64 -7.58 22.51
C CYS A 32 6.90 -7.42 21.66
N GLY A 33 6.78 -7.59 20.36
CA GLY A 33 7.92 -7.23 19.54
C GLY A 33 7.97 -7.80 18.13
N LEU A 34 6.83 -7.94 17.43
CA LEU A 34 6.88 -8.32 16.01
C LEU A 34 5.73 -7.64 15.21
N TRP A 35 5.46 -6.37 15.52
CA TRP A 35 4.92 -5.49 14.49
C TRP A 35 6.04 -4.54 14.05
N GLY A 36 7.15 -5.13 13.70
CA GLY A 36 8.12 -4.51 12.83
C GLY A 36 7.44 -4.43 11.48
N SER A 37 7.18 -3.23 11.00
CA SER A 37 6.99 -2.95 9.60
C SER A 37 8.15 -3.63 8.88
N GLU A 38 7.92 -4.82 8.31
CA GLU A 38 8.84 -5.39 7.34
C GLU A 38 8.91 -4.39 6.20
N ASN A 39 9.91 -3.55 6.28
CA ASN A 39 10.40 -2.80 5.14
C ASN A 39 10.90 -3.87 4.17
N LYS A 40 10.02 -4.38 3.31
CA LYS A 40 10.35 -5.26 2.19
C LYS A 40 11.19 -4.45 1.20
N SER A 41 12.43 -4.20 1.59
CA SER A 41 13.46 -3.68 0.70
C SER A 41 13.69 -4.69 -0.40
N GLY A 42 13.03 -4.51 -1.55
CA GLY A 42 13.26 -5.32 -2.73
C GLY A 42 12.03 -5.75 -3.53
N GLU A 43 10.82 -5.61 -3.03
CA GLU A 43 9.64 -5.88 -3.84
C GLU A 43 9.38 -4.69 -4.77
N LYS A 44 9.55 -4.93 -6.07
CA LYS A 44 9.27 -3.92 -7.10
C LYS A 44 7.78 -3.58 -7.05
N LEU A 45 7.46 -2.31 -6.83
CA LEU A 45 6.07 -1.86 -6.84
C LEU A 45 5.43 -2.15 -8.22
N PRO A 46 4.16 -2.52 -8.25
CA PRO A 46 3.43 -2.63 -9.51
C PRO A 46 3.47 -1.29 -10.23
N GLN A 47 3.65 -1.35 -11.54
CA GLN A 47 3.73 -0.14 -12.37
C GLN A 47 2.33 0.29 -12.79
N ILE A 48 2.15 1.60 -12.95
CA ILE A 48 0.96 2.21 -13.55
C ILE A 48 1.42 3.18 -14.64
N VAL A 49 0.89 3.03 -15.85
CA VAL A 49 1.24 3.86 -17.00
C VAL A 49 0.30 5.05 -17.09
N VAL A 50 0.86 6.24 -16.92
CA VAL A 50 0.15 7.52 -16.93
C VAL A 50 0.38 8.19 -18.28
N GLY A 51 -0.69 8.42 -19.04
CA GLY A 51 -0.66 9.12 -20.32
C GLY A 51 -0.96 10.62 -20.17
N SER A 52 -0.13 11.47 -20.75
CA SER A 52 -0.34 12.93 -20.84
C SER A 52 0.23 13.47 -22.14
N ASP A 53 -0.21 14.64 -22.57
CA ASP A 53 0.45 15.41 -23.61
C ASP A 53 1.52 16.33 -23.02
N VAL A 54 2.13 17.15 -23.87
CA VAL A 54 3.11 18.16 -23.43
C VAL A 54 2.37 19.48 -23.16
N TYR A 55 2.27 19.83 -21.88
CA TYR A 55 1.57 21.04 -21.43
C TYR A 55 2.30 21.74 -20.27
N PRO A 56 3.38 22.51 -20.54
CA PRO A 56 4.09 23.24 -19.48
C PRO A 56 3.19 24.32 -18.83
N PRO A 57 3.29 24.53 -17.51
CA PRO A 57 4.22 23.93 -16.55
C PRO A 57 3.71 22.64 -15.91
N PHE A 58 2.65 22.05 -16.42
CA PHE A 58 1.97 20.90 -15.80
C PHE A 58 2.61 19.56 -16.15
N ASN A 59 2.81 19.31 -17.45
CA ASN A 59 3.40 18.09 -17.99
C ASN A 59 4.40 18.42 -19.08
N TYR A 60 5.66 18.09 -18.91
CA TYR A 60 6.70 18.25 -19.92
C TYR A 60 7.92 17.39 -19.56
N GLU A 61 8.89 17.35 -20.42
CA GLU A 61 10.19 16.73 -20.16
C GLU A 61 11.23 17.82 -19.92
N ASP A 62 12.10 17.61 -18.95
CA ASP A 62 13.25 18.48 -18.73
C ASP A 62 14.34 18.27 -19.80
N ALA A 63 15.48 18.95 -19.63
CA ALA A 63 16.58 18.89 -20.58
C ALA A 63 17.18 17.46 -20.72
N ASP A 64 17.00 16.62 -19.73
CA ASP A 64 17.49 15.24 -19.69
C ASP A 64 16.43 14.23 -20.19
N GLY A 65 15.27 14.72 -20.61
CA GLY A 65 14.15 13.90 -21.04
C GLY A 65 13.37 13.25 -19.88
N THR A 66 13.53 13.79 -18.66
CA THR A 66 12.80 13.28 -17.49
C THR A 66 11.44 13.96 -17.39
N PRO A 67 10.34 13.19 -17.29
CA PRO A 67 9.01 13.75 -17.08
C PRO A 67 8.95 14.59 -15.80
N THR A 68 8.48 15.83 -15.91
CA THR A 68 8.41 16.81 -14.83
C THR A 68 7.20 17.74 -15.00
N GLY A 69 6.94 18.54 -13.98
CA GLY A 69 5.81 19.47 -13.93
C GLY A 69 4.85 19.19 -12.79
N ILE A 70 3.90 20.11 -12.59
CA ILE A 70 2.97 20.10 -11.45
C ILE A 70 2.18 18.78 -11.42
N ASP A 71 1.62 18.38 -12.54
CA ASP A 71 0.81 17.16 -12.64
C ASP A 71 1.64 15.89 -12.48
N VAL A 72 2.88 15.91 -12.99
CA VAL A 72 3.81 14.78 -12.85
C VAL A 72 4.19 14.56 -11.39
N GLU A 73 4.48 15.63 -10.64
CA GLU A 73 4.82 15.55 -9.22
C GLU A 73 3.62 15.11 -8.38
N LEU A 74 2.42 15.63 -8.67
CA LEU A 74 1.18 15.19 -8.01
C LEU A 74 0.89 13.71 -8.27
N ALA A 75 0.98 13.27 -9.51
CA ALA A 75 0.77 11.89 -9.88
C ALA A 75 1.80 10.95 -9.21
N ARG A 76 3.07 11.33 -9.18
CA ARG A 76 4.11 10.56 -8.47
C ARG A 76 3.75 10.35 -7.01
N GLU A 77 3.40 11.42 -6.31
CA GLU A 77 3.09 11.33 -4.89
C GLU A 77 1.78 10.55 -4.64
N ALA A 78 0.75 10.75 -5.46
CA ALA A 78 -0.51 10.02 -5.35
C ALA A 78 -0.29 8.51 -5.54
N PHE A 79 0.36 8.10 -6.62
CA PHE A 79 0.60 6.68 -6.90
C PHE A 79 1.55 6.04 -5.91
N ARG A 80 2.57 6.76 -5.44
CA ARG A 80 3.45 6.27 -4.38
C ARG A 80 2.68 5.94 -3.10
N ARG A 81 1.74 6.79 -2.68
CA ARG A 81 0.86 6.54 -1.53
C ARG A 81 -0.05 5.34 -1.74
N MET A 82 -0.44 5.09 -2.96
CA MET A 82 -1.27 3.93 -3.34
C MET A 82 -0.45 2.64 -3.52
N GLY A 83 0.88 2.69 -3.40
CA GLY A 83 1.76 1.54 -3.56
C GLY A 83 2.09 1.18 -5.01
N TYR A 84 2.02 2.15 -5.92
CA TYR A 84 2.39 2.00 -7.33
C TYR A 84 3.62 2.81 -7.70
N GLU A 85 4.31 2.35 -8.76
CA GLU A 85 5.37 3.10 -9.44
C GLU A 85 4.83 3.67 -10.75
N PRO A 86 4.62 5.01 -10.86
CA PRO A 86 4.09 5.60 -12.08
C PRO A 86 5.17 5.64 -13.18
N LYS A 87 4.75 5.29 -14.39
CA LYS A 87 5.51 5.45 -15.63
C LYS A 87 4.79 6.44 -16.52
N PHE A 88 5.39 7.59 -16.75
CA PHE A 88 4.81 8.64 -17.58
C PHE A 88 5.08 8.36 -19.05
N LYS A 89 4.07 8.58 -19.86
CA LYS A 89 4.12 8.37 -21.30
C LYS A 89 3.50 9.57 -22.00
N THR A 90 4.30 10.27 -22.80
CA THR A 90 3.79 11.30 -23.69
C THR A 90 2.97 10.62 -24.81
N ILE A 91 1.75 11.08 -25.02
CA ILE A 91 0.81 10.53 -25.97
C ILE A 91 0.33 11.61 -26.95
N VAL A 92 -0.18 11.16 -28.10
CA VAL A 92 -1.03 12.00 -28.97
C VAL A 92 -2.36 12.16 -28.26
N TRP A 93 -2.72 13.41 -27.93
CA TRP A 93 -3.87 13.70 -27.05
C TRP A 93 -5.20 13.20 -27.61
N GLU A 94 -5.37 13.23 -28.93
CA GLU A 94 -6.55 12.75 -29.62
C GLU A 94 -6.78 11.25 -29.44
N ASP A 95 -5.71 10.48 -29.27
CA ASP A 95 -5.75 9.03 -29.11
C ASP A 95 -5.97 8.56 -27.65
N LYS A 96 -6.03 9.45 -26.68
CA LYS A 96 -6.06 9.14 -25.25
C LYS A 96 -7.11 8.09 -24.86
N GLN A 97 -8.34 8.21 -25.34
CA GLN A 97 -9.42 7.28 -25.04
C GLN A 97 -9.11 5.88 -25.58
N LYS A 98 -8.70 5.79 -26.83
CA LYS A 98 -8.30 4.54 -27.48
C LYS A 98 -7.14 3.86 -26.74
N LEU A 99 -6.16 4.64 -26.28
CA LEU A 99 -5.00 4.13 -25.56
C LEU A 99 -5.38 3.52 -24.21
N VAL A 100 -6.34 4.12 -23.49
CA VAL A 100 -6.90 3.55 -22.24
C VAL A 100 -7.69 2.28 -22.55
N GLU A 101 -8.59 2.30 -23.56
CA GLU A 101 -9.40 1.14 -23.94
C GLU A 101 -8.55 -0.06 -24.35
N GLN A 102 -7.40 0.19 -24.97
CA GLN A 102 -6.43 -0.84 -25.38
C GLN A 102 -5.49 -1.29 -24.25
N GLY A 103 -5.52 -0.64 -23.09
CA GLY A 103 -4.59 -0.90 -22.00
C GLY A 103 -3.14 -0.50 -22.30
N THR A 104 -2.94 0.41 -23.26
CA THR A 104 -1.61 0.96 -23.57
C THR A 104 -1.15 1.98 -22.51
N ILE A 105 -2.10 2.66 -21.91
CA ILE A 105 -1.99 3.47 -20.70
C ILE A 105 -3.09 3.05 -19.74
N ASP A 106 -2.84 3.18 -18.44
CA ASP A 106 -3.81 2.81 -17.39
C ASP A 106 -4.71 3.99 -17.03
N CYS A 107 -4.19 5.20 -17.11
CA CYS A 107 -4.95 6.43 -16.83
C CYS A 107 -4.41 7.63 -17.62
N ILE A 108 -5.25 8.66 -17.67
CA ILE A 108 -4.91 9.97 -18.24
C ILE A 108 -4.73 10.94 -17.06
N TRP A 109 -3.65 11.68 -17.06
CA TRP A 109 -3.38 12.72 -16.05
C TRP A 109 -2.67 13.90 -16.71
N GLY A 110 -3.33 15.05 -16.78
CA GLY A 110 -2.73 16.18 -17.45
C GLY A 110 -3.65 17.39 -17.51
N SER A 111 -4.06 17.96 -16.36
CA SER A 111 -4.93 19.16 -16.30
C SER A 111 -6.18 19.02 -17.16
N PHE A 112 -6.74 17.83 -17.22
CA PHE A 112 -7.86 17.46 -18.09
C PHE A 112 -9.19 17.84 -17.44
N SER A 113 -9.91 18.81 -18.03
CA SER A 113 -11.19 19.28 -17.50
C SER A 113 -12.29 18.24 -17.66
N ILE A 114 -13.10 18.08 -16.60
CA ILE A 114 -14.31 17.26 -16.59
C ILE A 114 -15.47 17.91 -17.40
N ASP A 115 -15.45 19.24 -17.56
CA ASP A 115 -16.56 20.00 -18.12
C ASP A 115 -16.97 19.49 -19.51
N GLY A 116 -18.22 19.11 -19.66
CA GLY A 116 -18.80 18.56 -20.88
C GLY A 116 -18.34 17.12 -21.20
N ARG A 117 -17.66 16.42 -20.26
CA ARG A 117 -17.14 15.06 -20.45
C ARG A 117 -17.49 14.13 -19.30
N GLU A 118 -18.43 14.53 -18.45
CA GLU A 118 -18.79 13.87 -17.20
C GLU A 118 -19.09 12.38 -17.38
N ASN A 119 -19.67 12.02 -18.52
CA ASN A 119 -20.08 10.64 -18.84
C ASN A 119 -19.09 9.89 -19.75
N GLN A 120 -17.95 10.50 -20.10
CA GLN A 120 -16.99 9.87 -21.03
C GLN A 120 -15.89 9.08 -20.34
N TYR A 121 -15.60 9.41 -19.08
CA TYR A 121 -14.52 8.83 -18.30
C TYR A 121 -14.99 8.56 -16.87
N GLN A 122 -14.23 7.73 -16.18
CA GLN A 122 -14.31 7.67 -14.71
C GLN A 122 -13.36 8.72 -14.13
N TRP A 123 -13.93 9.69 -13.45
CA TRP A 123 -13.21 10.83 -12.92
C TRP A 123 -12.87 10.63 -11.44
N THR A 124 -11.73 11.18 -11.04
CA THR A 124 -11.45 11.46 -9.63
C THR A 124 -12.13 12.77 -9.23
N GLU A 125 -12.12 13.08 -7.93
CA GLU A 125 -12.42 14.44 -7.51
C GLU A 125 -11.42 15.42 -8.15
N PRO A 126 -11.85 16.63 -8.53
CA PRO A 126 -10.96 17.64 -9.06
C PRO A 126 -9.88 18.02 -8.04
N TYR A 127 -8.64 18.01 -8.46
CA TYR A 127 -7.52 18.45 -7.62
C TYR A 127 -7.10 19.91 -7.88
N MET A 128 -7.67 20.52 -8.91
CA MET A 128 -7.44 21.90 -9.30
C MET A 128 -8.70 22.48 -9.94
N TYR A 129 -8.90 23.78 -9.78
CA TYR A 129 -9.91 24.56 -10.50
C TYR A 129 -9.22 25.46 -11.53
N SER A 130 -9.76 25.52 -12.73
CA SER A 130 -9.32 26.42 -13.82
C SER A 130 -10.25 27.59 -14.00
#